data_f2e286a214631c306dfee9d724eb4f98
#
_entry.id   f2e286a214631c306dfee9d724eb4f98
#
_cell.length_a   1.000
_cell.length_b   1.000
_cell.length_c   1.000
_cell.angle_alpha   90.00
_cell.angle_beta   90.00
_cell.angle_gamma   90.00
#
_symmetry.space_group_name_H-M   'P 1'
#
loop_
_entity.id
_entity.type
_entity.pdbx_description
1 polymer ?
#
loop_
_entity_poly.entity_id
_entity_poly.type
_entity_poly.pdbx_seq_one_letter_code
_entity_poly.pdbx_strand_id
1 'polypeptide(L)'
;MRSRWTRLTMSLAAVALLASGAAAQQSNTDDAKRKVKSKTSPPYPELARRMNVTGKVKIEVIITPDGRVRSSRVIGGHPLLVQSCQDAVKEWRFFPAPEESTQMIEFDFHGSN
;
A
#
# COMPACT_ATOMS: atom_id res chain seq x y z
N MET A 1 -53.97 30.69 -41.31
CA MET A 1 -53.57 30.44 -40.99
C MET A 1 -52.62 30.02 -40.52
N ARG A 2 -52.30 30.03 -40.18
CA ARG A 2 -51.54 29.82 -39.70
C ARG A 2 -50.78 29.14 -39.15
N SER A 3 -50.24 28.93 -38.84
CA SER A 3 -49.60 28.35 -38.33
C SER A 3 -48.78 28.05 -37.69
N ARG A 4 -48.51 27.92 -37.38
CA ARG A 4 -47.76 27.67 -36.81
C ARG A 4 -46.96 27.10 -36.31
N TRP A 5 -46.59 26.97 -35.96
CA TRP A 5 -45.90 26.63 -35.46
C TRP A 5 -45.14 26.03 -34.97
N THR A 6 -44.82 25.86 -34.65
CA THR A 6 -44.22 25.38 -34.25
C THR A 6 -43.24 25.00 -33.79
N ARG A 7 -42.90 24.91 -33.43
CA ARG A 7 -42.01 24.65 -33.03
C ARG A 7 -41.39 23.93 -32.37
N LEU A 8 -40.92 23.69 -31.93
CA LEU A 8 -40.38 23.05 -31.33
C LEU A 8 -39.36 22.80 -30.85
N THR A 9 -38.98 22.68 -30.56
CA THR A 9 -38.12 22.55 -30.05
C THR A 9 -37.43 21.67 -29.53
N MET A 10 -37.02 21.43 -29.07
CA MET A 10 -36.39 20.67 -28.60
C MET A 10 -35.45 20.47 -27.94
N SER A 11 -34.97 20.30 -27.62
CA SER A 11 -34.21 20.11 -26.98
C SER A 11 -33.40 19.34 -26.58
N LEU A 12 -32.88 19.10 -26.07
CA LEU A 12 -32.19 18.48 -25.67
C LEU A 12 -31.38 18.07 -24.99
N ALA A 13 -30.92 17.96 -24.59
CA ALA A 13 -30.32 17.59 -23.97
C ALA A 13 -29.34 17.04 -23.57
N ALA A 14 -28.82 16.79 -23.23
CA ALA A 14 -28.01 16.39 -22.88
C ALA A 14 -27.30 15.77 -22.23
N VAL A 15 -26.87 15.52 -21.77
CA VAL A 15 -26.31 15.00 -21.20
C VAL A 15 -25.29 14.53 -20.69
N ALA A 16 -24.71 14.37 -20.33
CA ALA A 16 -23.90 14.07 -19.80
C ALA A 16 -23.13 13.36 -19.27
N LEU A 17 -22.68 13.01 -18.84
CA LEU A 17 -22.05 12.46 -18.37
C LEU A 17 -21.21 12.01 -17.75
N LEU A 18 -20.72 11.84 -17.42
CA LEU A 18 -20.06 11.53 -16.86
C LEU A 18 -19.17 10.87 -16.44
N ALA A 19 -18.68 10.64 -16.06
CA ALA A 19 -17.95 10.10 -15.76
C ALA A 19 -17.19 9.75 -15.11
N SER A 20 -16.77 9.59 -14.80
CA SER A 20 -16.14 9.33 -14.23
C SER A 20 -15.48 8.89 -13.42
N GLY A 21 -15.03 8.95 -13.00
CA GLY A 21 -14.59 8.74 -12.04
C GLY A 21 -13.81 7.80 -11.68
N ALA A 22 -13.63 7.21 -11.96
CA ALA A 22 -13.03 6.22 -11.64
C ALA A 22 -11.92 6.38 -10.95
N ALA A 23 -11.21 6.94 -11.28
CA ALA A 23 -10.10 7.03 -10.73
C ALA A 23 -9.99 7.03 -9.42
N ALA A 24 -10.59 7.47 -8.89
CA ALA A 24 -10.45 7.64 -7.68
C ALA A 24 -9.90 6.69 -6.92
N GLN A 25 -10.14 5.68 -7.07
CA GLN A 25 -9.83 4.82 -6.20
C GLN A 25 -8.52 4.67 -5.76
N GLN A 26 -7.74 4.63 -6.45
CA GLN A 26 -6.54 4.33 -6.04
C GLN A 26 -5.97 5.05 -4.99
N SER A 27 -6.13 6.10 -4.96
CA SER A 27 -5.46 6.81 -4.01
C SER A 27 -5.67 6.38 -2.68
N ASN A 28 -6.62 5.73 -2.44
CA ASN A 28 -6.87 5.40 -1.18
C ASN A 28 -5.88 4.65 -0.52
N THR A 29 -5.16 3.91 -1.17
CA THR A 29 -4.24 3.17 -0.50
C THR A 29 -3.33 4.00 0.31
N ASP A 30 -2.92 5.08 -0.17
CA ASP A 30 -2.02 5.87 0.59
C ASP A 30 -2.65 6.40 1.81
N ASP A 31 -3.85 6.75 1.76
CA ASP A 31 -4.48 7.27 2.90
C ASP A 31 -4.58 6.26 3.96
N ALA A 32 -4.60 5.05 3.61
CA ALA A 32 -4.77 4.06 4.60
C ALA A 32 -3.48 3.72 5.29
N LYS A 33 -2.39 4.30 4.87
CA LYS A 33 -1.17 3.97 5.47
C LYS A 33 -1.10 4.35 6.92
N ARG A 34 -0.74 3.40 7.75
CA ARG A 34 -0.68 3.63 9.17
C ARG A 34 0.66 4.25 9.53
N LYS A 35 0.68 5.18 10.43
CA LYS A 35 1.88 5.79 10.85
C LYS A 35 2.66 4.90 11.75
N VAL A 36 3.97 4.86 11.58
CA VAL A 36 4.83 4.00 12.37
C VAL A 36 5.18 4.68 13.69
N LYS A 37 5.01 3.95 14.78
CA LYS A 37 5.34 4.45 16.08
C LYS A 37 6.75 4.03 16.46
N SER A 38 7.10 2.81 16.19
CA SER A 38 8.48 2.36 16.40
C SER A 38 8.77 1.26 15.43
N LYS A 39 9.99 1.19 14.98
CA LYS A 39 10.35 0.15 14.06
C LYS A 39 11.71 -0.42 14.40
N THR A 40 11.92 -1.65 14.02
CA THR A 40 13.14 -2.37 14.27
C THR A 40 13.79 -2.64 12.93
N SER A 41 15.05 -2.36 12.81
CA SER A 41 15.77 -2.63 11.58
C SER A 41 16.17 -4.09 11.55
N PRO A 42 16.02 -4.76 10.44
CA PRO A 42 16.45 -6.15 10.37
C PRO A 42 17.97 -6.20 10.30
N PRO A 43 18.58 -7.08 11.07
CA PRO A 43 20.02 -7.22 10.99
C PRO A 43 20.40 -7.88 9.68
N TYR A 44 21.57 -7.57 9.19
CA TYR A 44 22.05 -8.16 7.96
C TYR A 44 22.50 -9.57 8.33
N PRO A 45 21.92 -10.61 7.78
CA PRO A 45 22.31 -11.97 8.17
C PRO A 45 23.76 -12.23 7.77
N GLU A 46 24.48 -12.88 8.64
CA GLU A 46 25.85 -13.13 8.40
C GLU A 46 26.13 -13.90 7.12
N LEU A 47 25.37 -14.92 6.86
CA LEU A 47 25.58 -15.69 5.66
C LEU A 47 25.34 -14.85 4.43
N ALA A 48 24.32 -14.02 4.48
CA ALA A 48 24.03 -13.16 3.33
C ALA A 48 25.17 -12.18 3.11
N ARG A 49 25.74 -11.70 4.20
CA ARG A 49 26.82 -10.75 4.06
C ARG A 49 28.04 -11.45 3.46
N ARG A 50 28.35 -12.64 3.91
CA ARG A 50 29.48 -13.35 3.37
C ARG A 50 29.32 -13.67 1.93
N MET A 51 28.11 -13.92 1.50
CA MET A 51 27.85 -14.27 0.12
C MET A 51 27.53 -13.06 -0.74
N ASN A 52 27.66 -11.87 -0.18
CA ASN A 52 27.37 -10.64 -0.89
C ASN A 52 25.96 -10.59 -1.45
N VAL A 53 25.02 -11.11 -0.71
CA VAL A 53 23.64 -11.05 -1.13
C VAL A 53 23.07 -9.71 -0.74
N THR A 54 22.51 -9.01 -1.70
CA THR A 54 21.91 -7.69 -1.46
C THR A 54 20.54 -7.65 -2.12
N GLY A 55 19.84 -6.59 -1.95
CA GLY A 55 18.57 -6.42 -2.63
C GLY A 55 17.47 -5.98 -1.69
N LYS A 56 16.27 -5.97 -2.22
CA LYS A 56 15.13 -5.50 -1.48
C LYS A 56 14.23 -6.63 -1.06
N VAL A 57 13.62 -6.48 0.09
CA VAL A 57 12.66 -7.46 0.58
C VAL A 57 11.35 -6.72 0.79
N LYS A 58 10.26 -7.24 0.25
CA LYS A 58 8.95 -6.64 0.44
C LYS A 58 8.10 -7.56 1.26
N ILE A 59 7.48 -7.01 2.28
CA ILE A 59 6.63 -7.79 3.17
C ILE A 59 5.32 -7.07 3.35
N GLU A 60 4.24 -7.78 3.21
CA GLU A 60 2.95 -7.23 3.44
C GLU A 60 2.56 -7.55 4.87
N VAL A 61 2.17 -6.57 5.64
CA VAL A 61 1.80 -6.81 7.03
C VAL A 61 0.37 -6.40 7.27
N ILE A 62 -0.28 -7.11 8.17
CA ILE A 62 -1.61 -6.78 8.60
C ILE A 62 -1.47 -6.20 9.98
N ILE A 63 -1.96 -4.98 10.15
CA ILE A 63 -1.80 -4.24 11.38
C ILE A 63 -3.12 -4.15 12.11
N THR A 64 -3.12 -4.54 13.37
CA THR A 64 -4.34 -4.52 14.16
C THR A 64 -4.73 -3.09 14.52
N PRO A 65 -5.94 -2.87 14.95
CA PRO A 65 -6.33 -1.52 15.34
C PRO A 65 -5.43 -0.93 16.41
N ASP A 66 -4.93 -1.74 17.33
CA ASP A 66 -4.08 -1.19 18.36
C ASP A 66 -2.63 -1.02 17.93
N GLY A 67 -2.31 -1.29 16.67
CA GLY A 67 -0.99 -0.96 16.16
C GLY A 67 0.04 -2.07 16.13
N ARG A 68 -0.36 -3.29 16.36
CA ARG A 68 0.58 -4.40 16.32
C ARG A 68 0.53 -5.10 14.99
N VAL A 69 1.60 -5.75 14.63
CA VAL A 69 1.63 -6.53 13.41
C VAL A 69 1.00 -7.88 13.73
N ARG A 70 -0.14 -8.14 13.12
CA ARG A 70 -0.85 -9.36 13.37
C ARG A 70 -0.30 -10.51 12.56
N SER A 71 0.09 -10.25 11.34
CA SER A 71 0.68 -11.27 10.51
C SER A 71 1.47 -10.60 9.41
N SER A 72 2.34 -11.35 8.78
CA SER A 72 3.15 -10.83 7.70
C SER A 72 3.27 -11.87 6.61
N ARG A 73 3.43 -11.41 5.40
CA ARG A 73 3.57 -12.31 4.27
C ARG A 73 4.64 -11.76 3.37
N VAL A 74 5.59 -12.58 2.97
CA VAL A 74 6.66 -12.14 2.12
C VAL A 74 6.17 -12.05 0.70
N ILE A 75 6.35 -10.90 0.09
CA ILE A 75 5.96 -10.70 -1.29
C ILE A 75 7.14 -10.97 -2.19
N GLY A 76 8.33 -10.60 -1.77
CA GLY A 76 9.51 -10.86 -2.57
C GLY A 76 10.77 -10.57 -1.80
N GLY A 77 11.86 -11.16 -2.23
CA GLY A 77 13.16 -10.94 -1.60
C GLY A 77 13.96 -12.20 -1.59
N HIS A 78 15.27 -12.04 -1.38
CA HIS A 78 16.16 -13.17 -1.37
C HIS A 78 15.94 -13.98 -0.10
N PRO A 79 15.88 -15.30 -0.20
CA PRO A 79 15.62 -16.14 0.98
C PRO A 79 16.54 -15.86 2.15
N LEU A 80 17.79 -15.57 1.90
CA LEU A 80 18.71 -15.33 3.00
C LEU A 80 18.43 -14.02 3.74
N LEU A 81 17.65 -13.14 3.17
CA LEU A 81 17.33 -11.86 3.80
C LEU A 81 15.93 -11.86 4.42
N VAL A 82 15.07 -12.70 3.90
CA VAL A 82 13.68 -12.69 4.29
C VAL A 82 13.42 -12.94 5.77
N GLN A 83 14.10 -13.92 6.32
CA GLN A 83 13.84 -14.28 7.72
C GLN A 83 14.13 -13.12 8.66
N SER A 84 15.22 -12.43 8.40
CA SER A 84 15.59 -11.30 9.23
C SER A 84 14.52 -10.22 9.17
N CYS A 85 13.97 -10.00 8.00
CA CYS A 85 12.94 -8.98 7.83
C CYS A 85 11.64 -9.37 8.50
N GLN A 86 11.29 -10.64 8.40
CA GLN A 86 10.06 -11.08 9.04
C GLN A 86 10.16 -10.96 10.55
N ASP A 87 11.31 -11.28 11.10
CA ASP A 87 11.48 -11.16 12.52
C ASP A 87 11.44 -9.70 12.95
N ALA A 88 12.01 -8.84 12.16
CA ALA A 88 12.00 -7.42 12.49
C ALA A 88 10.62 -6.81 12.47
N VAL A 89 9.83 -7.13 11.44
CA VAL A 89 8.52 -6.51 11.35
C VAL A 89 7.60 -6.94 12.47
N LYS A 90 7.83 -8.10 13.07
CA LYS A 90 6.98 -8.51 14.16
C LYS A 90 7.10 -7.57 15.34
N GLU A 91 8.21 -6.88 15.44
CA GLU A 91 8.41 -5.96 16.53
C GLU A 91 8.05 -4.54 16.21
N TRP A 92 7.63 -4.27 15.00
CA TRP A 92 7.21 -2.93 14.66
C TRP A 92 5.92 -2.60 15.38
N ARG A 93 5.76 -1.34 15.69
CA ARG A 93 4.53 -0.85 16.29
C ARG A 93 4.05 0.35 15.52
N PHE A 94 2.75 0.44 15.37
CA PHE A 94 2.14 1.53 14.63
C PHE A 94 1.19 2.26 15.55
N PHE A 95 0.80 3.44 15.15
CA PHE A 95 -0.16 4.18 15.96
C PHE A 95 -1.53 3.52 15.77
N PRO A 96 -2.37 3.57 16.79
CA PRO A 96 -3.67 2.95 16.72
C PRO A 96 -4.56 3.58 15.66
N ALA A 97 -5.50 2.84 15.19
CA ALA A 97 -6.47 3.33 14.23
C ALA A 97 -7.76 2.55 14.44
N PRO A 98 -8.86 3.05 13.91
CA PRO A 98 -10.13 2.39 14.14
C PRO A 98 -10.26 1.02 13.55
N GLU A 99 -9.52 0.77 12.47
CA GLU A 99 -9.65 -0.50 11.81
C GLU A 99 -8.33 -1.14 11.48
N GLU A 100 -8.37 -2.42 11.23
CA GLU A 100 -7.22 -3.16 10.80
C GLU A 100 -6.81 -2.63 9.45
N SER A 101 -5.54 -2.65 9.14
CA SER A 101 -5.07 -2.20 7.84
C SER A 101 -3.97 -3.11 7.33
N THR A 102 -3.75 -3.06 6.05
CA THR A 102 -2.71 -3.84 5.40
C THR A 102 -1.72 -2.87 4.79
N GLN A 103 -0.46 -3.14 4.95
CA GLN A 103 0.54 -2.21 4.47
C GLN A 103 1.76 -2.96 3.96
N MET A 104 2.42 -2.41 2.96
CA MET A 104 3.61 -3.01 2.41
C MET A 104 4.82 -2.34 3.03
N ILE A 105 5.80 -3.13 3.44
CA ILE A 105 7.03 -2.61 4.00
C ILE A 105 8.16 -3.13 3.15
N GLU A 106 9.07 -2.26 2.79
CA GLU A 106 10.19 -2.65 1.96
C GLU A 106 11.48 -2.39 2.72
N PHE A 107 12.39 -3.35 2.70
CA PHE A 107 13.70 -3.18 3.29
C PHE A 107 14.73 -3.31 2.19
N ASP A 108 15.77 -2.53 2.27
CA ASP A 108 16.79 -2.51 1.26
C ASP A 108 18.11 -2.88 1.90
N PHE A 109 18.71 -3.97 1.47
CA PHE A 109 20.00 -4.41 1.99
C PHE A 109 21.09 -4.10 0.99
N HIS A 110 22.06 -3.27 1.39
CA HIS A 110 23.11 -2.94 0.48
C HIS A 110 24.35 -3.63 0.93
N GLY A 111 25.22 -3.76 0.14
CA GLY A 111 26.42 -4.35 0.46
C GLY A 111 27.16 -3.49 1.39
N SER A 112 27.99 -3.90 1.97
CA SER A 112 28.57 -3.17 2.84
C SER A 112 29.17 -2.11 2.68
N ASN A 113 29.49 -1.76 3.09
CA ASN A 113 30.04 -0.80 3.01
C ASN A 113 30.35 -0.57 3.76
#